data_68116cbb687d811152cd37da2a6c95d7
#
_entry.id   68116cbb687d811152cd37da2a6c95d7
#
_cell.length_a   1.000
_cell.length_b   1.000
_cell.length_c   1.000
_cell.angle_alpha   90.00
_cell.angle_beta   90.00
_cell.angle_gamma   90.00
#
_symmetry.space_group_name_H-M   'P 1'
#
loop_
_entity.id
_entity.type
_entity.pdbx_description
1 polymer ?
#
loop_
_entity_poly.entity_id
_entity_poly.type
_entity_poly.pdbx_seq_one_letter_code
_entity_poly.pdbx_strand_id
1 'polypeptide(L)'
;MKRKIRLWLSLFLLAILMSGCQKSDSKLLEEEQKPDSDTVNLTVWGAEEDEELLSQIIDGFQSEYSGQAEFLITYMPQSESKCMDALMADLEQGADVFAFADDQLNALVAAGALEPVENPESFKQSNLPEAVLAASVNDTLYALPLTADNGYFLYYNKQYFSEEDIASFDRMQDIAAEHGKKVSMEWSSGWYVYSLFGSTGLTVGLNDDGITNYCTWNSTEGEIKGTDVAQAMTAMAGHPGFISTDDAGFLEGVKNGTIIAGINGVWNAVAVEEAWGSNFGAAKLPSYTCAGREVQMTSFSGYKLIGVNAYSKHRKWAARLAEWIANEKNQKLRFQMRGQGPSNRNAASSEEVQNSPAIAALLEQAEYSCLQRIGGNFWEPVSVFTANILEGNPAGESLQEQLDTMVEGITAP
;
A
#
# COMPACT_ATOMS: atom_id res chain seq x y z
N MET A 1 -63.21 24.73 51.36
CA MET A 1 -64.47 24.35 50.65
C MET A 1 -64.16 23.03 49.95
N LYS A 2 -64.63 21.93 50.45
CA LYS A 2 -65.76 21.10 49.96
C LYS A 2 -65.42 20.51 48.57
N ARG A 3 -65.37 19.22 48.23
CA ARG A 3 -65.99 17.97 48.73
C ARG A 3 -65.49 16.83 47.79
N LYS A 4 -64.97 15.70 48.32
CA LYS A 4 -65.69 14.40 48.47
C LYS A 4 -65.77 13.55 47.20
N ILE A 5 -65.09 12.33 47.20
CA ILE A 5 -65.64 10.98 47.54
C ILE A 5 -66.15 10.30 46.24
N ARG A 6 -65.77 9.06 45.85
CA ARG A 6 -65.86 7.67 46.39
C ARG A 6 -65.19 6.73 45.35
N LEU A 7 -64.26 5.84 45.60
CA LEU A 7 -64.40 4.51 46.25
C LEU A 7 -65.47 3.56 45.66
N TRP A 8 -65.01 2.41 45.14
CA TRP A 8 -65.57 1.05 45.27
C TRP A 8 -64.59 0.07 44.67
N LEU A 9 -63.93 -0.70 45.41
CA LEU A 9 -63.84 -2.07 45.95
C LEU A 9 -64.83 -3.09 45.38
N SER A 10 -64.26 -4.27 44.97
CA SER A 10 -64.71 -5.68 45.17
C SER A 10 -63.65 -6.60 44.52
N LEU A 11 -62.89 -7.25 45.23
CA LEU A 11 -62.82 -8.51 45.98
C LEU A 11 -63.76 -9.62 45.48
N PHE A 12 -63.19 -10.79 45.07
CA PHE A 12 -63.60 -12.18 45.39
C PHE A 12 -62.56 -13.15 44.75
N LEU A 13 -61.83 -13.77 45.51
CA LEU A 13 -61.76 -15.03 46.27
C LEU A 13 -61.30 -16.24 45.50
N LEU A 14 -60.12 -16.69 45.83
CA LEU A 14 -59.58 -18.01 46.17
C LEU A 14 -60.37 -19.28 45.78
N ALA A 15 -59.74 -20.20 45.07
CA ALA A 15 -59.86 -21.62 45.32
C ALA A 15 -58.57 -22.37 44.87
N ILE A 16 -57.99 -23.01 45.84
CA ILE A 16 -56.91 -23.99 45.80
C ILE A 16 -57.46 -25.32 45.23
N LEU A 17 -56.68 -26.07 44.43
CA LEU A 17 -56.46 -27.48 44.67
C LEU A 17 -55.34 -28.06 43.80
N MET A 18 -54.56 -28.84 44.44
CA MET A 18 -53.37 -29.60 44.07
C MET A 18 -53.54 -30.65 42.95
N SER A 19 -52.40 -31.00 42.39
CA SER A 19 -51.90 -32.34 42.02
C SER A 19 -51.61 -32.54 40.54
N GLY A 20 -50.38 -32.91 40.27
CA GLY A 20 -50.03 -33.63 39.08
C GLY A 20 -48.61 -33.36 38.60
N CYS A 21 -47.61 -34.03 39.15
CA CYS A 21 -46.31 -34.18 38.52
C CYS A 21 -46.48 -34.80 37.12
N GLN A 22 -46.08 -34.04 36.11
CA GLN A 22 -45.72 -34.66 34.84
C GLN A 22 -44.48 -33.93 34.30
N LYS A 23 -43.35 -34.69 34.27
CA LYS A 23 -42.18 -34.29 33.56
C LYS A 23 -42.57 -34.06 32.09
N SER A 24 -42.49 -32.87 31.63
CA SER A 24 -42.51 -32.51 30.22
C SER A 24 -41.12 -32.00 29.87
N ASP A 25 -40.38 -32.79 29.14
CA ASP A 25 -39.17 -32.41 28.42
C ASP A 25 -39.52 -31.25 27.49
N SER A 26 -39.31 -30.01 27.95
CA SER A 26 -39.25 -28.88 27.03
C SER A 26 -37.89 -28.94 26.30
N LYS A 27 -37.84 -29.62 25.15
CA LYS A 27 -36.92 -29.26 24.11
C LYS A 27 -37.10 -27.77 23.85
N LEU A 28 -36.15 -26.94 24.30
CA LEU A 28 -35.88 -25.66 23.70
C LEU A 28 -35.58 -25.94 22.23
N LEU A 29 -36.57 -25.65 21.40
CA LEU A 29 -36.35 -25.50 19.97
C LEU A 29 -35.38 -24.30 19.88
N GLU A 30 -34.11 -24.58 19.64
CA GLU A 30 -33.24 -23.62 18.98
C GLU A 30 -33.99 -23.23 17.72
N GLU A 31 -34.53 -22.03 17.69
CA GLU A 31 -34.92 -21.39 16.43
C GLU A 31 -33.62 -21.31 15.62
N GLU A 32 -33.44 -22.25 14.69
CA GLU A 32 -32.57 -22.06 13.55
C GLU A 32 -33.00 -20.74 12.93
N GLN A 33 -32.21 -19.67 13.17
CA GLN A 33 -32.35 -18.44 12.42
C GLN A 33 -32.26 -18.82 10.94
N LYS A 34 -33.40 -18.78 10.26
CA LYS A 34 -33.45 -18.82 8.80
C LYS A 34 -32.43 -17.80 8.32
N PRO A 35 -31.56 -18.16 7.37
CA PRO A 35 -30.68 -17.17 6.77
C PRO A 35 -31.52 -16.00 6.27
N ASP A 36 -31.09 -14.79 6.60
CA ASP A 36 -31.71 -13.55 6.12
C ASP A 36 -31.68 -13.63 4.59
N SER A 37 -32.83 -13.59 3.95
CA SER A 37 -32.98 -13.92 2.53
C SER A 37 -32.49 -12.80 1.59
N ASP A 38 -31.83 -11.80 2.14
CA ASP A 38 -31.29 -10.69 1.36
C ASP A 38 -29.87 -11.01 0.88
N THR A 39 -29.68 -10.97 -0.42
CA THR A 39 -28.35 -11.09 -1.06
C THR A 39 -27.42 -10.01 -0.54
N VAL A 40 -26.27 -10.41 -0.04
CA VAL A 40 -25.21 -9.49 0.43
C VAL A 40 -24.42 -9.01 -0.78
N ASN A 41 -24.61 -7.75 -1.14
CA ASN A 41 -23.88 -7.12 -2.23
C ASN A 41 -22.66 -6.37 -1.66
N LEU A 42 -21.46 -6.73 -2.12
CA LEU A 42 -20.22 -6.08 -1.72
C LEU A 42 -19.40 -5.71 -2.95
N THR A 43 -18.71 -4.56 -2.86
CA THR A 43 -17.70 -4.14 -3.85
C THR A 43 -16.32 -4.15 -3.19
N VAL A 44 -15.34 -4.72 -3.90
CA VAL A 44 -13.94 -4.77 -3.48
C VAL A 44 -13.10 -3.97 -4.47
N TRP A 45 -12.30 -3.03 -3.97
CA TRP A 45 -11.27 -2.32 -4.75
C TRP A 45 -9.88 -2.85 -4.41
N GLY A 46 -9.07 -3.01 -5.46
CA GLY A 46 -7.66 -3.38 -5.38
C GLY A 46 -6.96 -3.10 -6.71
N ALA A 47 -5.64 -3.28 -6.77
CA ALA A 47 -4.86 -3.04 -7.98
C ALA A 47 -5.29 -3.93 -9.14
N GLU A 48 -5.23 -3.43 -10.37
CA GLU A 48 -5.62 -4.18 -11.58
C GLU A 48 -4.86 -5.51 -11.68
N GLU A 49 -3.59 -5.51 -11.32
CA GLU A 49 -2.72 -6.70 -11.35
C GLU A 49 -3.09 -7.75 -10.29
N ASP A 50 -3.91 -7.40 -9.31
CA ASP A 50 -4.40 -8.30 -8.26
C ASP A 50 -5.75 -8.95 -8.62
N GLU A 51 -6.33 -8.69 -9.81
CA GLU A 51 -7.66 -9.16 -10.18
C GLU A 51 -7.78 -10.69 -10.10
N GLU A 52 -6.82 -11.44 -10.65
CA GLU A 52 -6.83 -12.91 -10.61
C GLU A 52 -6.73 -13.43 -9.18
N LEU A 53 -5.82 -12.87 -8.38
CA LEU A 53 -5.62 -13.21 -6.97
C LEU A 53 -6.89 -12.93 -6.16
N LEU A 54 -7.42 -11.72 -6.24
CA LEU A 54 -8.59 -11.33 -5.45
C LEU A 54 -9.86 -12.05 -5.89
N SER A 55 -10.02 -12.35 -7.18
CA SER A 55 -11.10 -13.21 -7.66
C SER A 55 -11.05 -14.58 -7.03
N GLN A 56 -9.88 -15.23 -6.98
CA GLN A 56 -9.71 -16.53 -6.33
C GLN A 56 -9.98 -16.47 -4.82
N ILE A 57 -9.57 -15.40 -4.15
CA ILE A 57 -9.81 -15.20 -2.71
C ILE A 57 -11.31 -14.99 -2.44
N ILE A 58 -11.98 -14.20 -3.27
CA ILE A 58 -13.43 -13.93 -3.18
C ILE A 58 -14.24 -15.22 -3.40
N ASP A 59 -13.90 -16.03 -4.39
CA ASP A 59 -14.54 -17.32 -4.64
C ASP A 59 -14.40 -18.26 -3.42
N GLY A 60 -13.22 -18.25 -2.79
CA GLY A 60 -12.97 -18.95 -1.54
C GLY A 60 -13.86 -18.48 -0.40
N PHE A 61 -14.04 -17.17 -0.25
CA PHE A 61 -14.93 -16.56 0.74
C PHE A 61 -16.39 -16.97 0.52
N GLN A 62 -16.88 -16.82 -0.71
CA GLN A 62 -18.26 -17.19 -1.06
C GLN A 62 -18.53 -18.68 -0.81
N SER A 63 -17.54 -19.55 -1.09
CA SER A 63 -17.64 -20.98 -0.82
C SER A 63 -17.70 -21.30 0.68
N GLU A 64 -16.85 -20.67 1.50
CA GLU A 64 -16.77 -20.87 2.95
C GLU A 64 -18.07 -20.44 3.65
N TYR A 65 -18.64 -19.33 3.23
CA TYR A 65 -19.82 -18.73 3.87
C TYR A 65 -21.15 -19.02 3.13
N SER A 66 -21.16 -19.89 2.12
CA SER A 66 -22.33 -20.20 1.28
C SER A 66 -23.58 -20.64 2.04
N GLY A 67 -23.41 -21.21 3.25
CA GLY A 67 -24.54 -21.63 4.11
C GLY A 67 -25.08 -20.53 5.03
N GLN A 68 -24.45 -19.33 5.06
CA GLN A 68 -24.80 -18.25 5.97
C GLN A 68 -25.49 -17.08 5.27
N ALA A 69 -25.11 -16.78 4.02
CA ALA A 69 -25.74 -15.76 3.18
C ALA A 69 -25.56 -16.10 1.71
N GLU A 70 -26.35 -15.44 0.85
CA GLU A 70 -26.13 -15.39 -0.60
C GLU A 70 -25.29 -14.13 -0.90
N PHE A 71 -24.18 -14.28 -1.64
CA PHE A 71 -23.27 -13.18 -1.92
C PHE A 71 -23.23 -12.82 -3.39
N LEU A 72 -23.21 -11.52 -3.68
CA LEU A 72 -22.78 -10.93 -4.92
C LEU A 72 -21.62 -9.99 -4.63
N ILE A 73 -20.39 -10.46 -4.85
CA ILE A 73 -19.18 -9.68 -4.59
C ILE A 73 -18.54 -9.31 -5.92
N THR A 74 -18.40 -8.01 -6.17
CA THR A 74 -17.82 -7.46 -7.39
C THR A 74 -16.43 -6.91 -7.09
N TYR A 75 -15.42 -7.40 -7.80
CA TYR A 75 -14.10 -6.77 -7.84
C TYR A 75 -14.08 -5.64 -8.86
N MET A 76 -13.51 -4.51 -8.49
CA MET A 76 -13.30 -3.36 -9.37
C MET A 76 -11.86 -2.87 -9.25
N PRO A 77 -11.09 -2.84 -10.34
CA PRO A 77 -9.73 -2.30 -10.33
C PRO A 77 -9.71 -0.85 -9.87
N GLN A 78 -8.90 -0.57 -8.86
CA GLN A 78 -8.63 0.76 -8.35
C GLN A 78 -7.19 0.81 -7.81
N SER A 79 -6.40 1.74 -8.32
CA SER A 79 -5.03 1.92 -7.85
C SER A 79 -5.01 2.21 -6.35
N GLU A 80 -4.19 1.47 -5.61
CA GLU A 80 -4.04 1.61 -4.16
C GLU A 80 -3.52 3.00 -3.78
N SER A 81 -2.65 3.61 -4.61
CA SER A 81 -2.12 4.96 -4.37
C SER A 81 -3.16 6.07 -4.61
N LYS A 82 -4.22 5.80 -5.38
CA LYS A 82 -5.29 6.76 -5.68
C LYS A 82 -6.63 6.36 -5.03
N CYS A 83 -6.61 5.37 -4.17
CA CYS A 83 -7.81 4.83 -3.54
C CYS A 83 -8.54 5.88 -2.70
N MET A 84 -7.79 6.66 -1.92
CA MET A 84 -8.35 7.73 -1.09
C MET A 84 -9.13 8.75 -1.94
N ASP A 85 -8.55 9.26 -3.02
CA ASP A 85 -9.19 10.26 -3.87
C ASP A 85 -10.50 9.72 -4.47
N ALA A 86 -10.48 8.47 -4.94
CA ALA A 86 -11.65 7.81 -5.49
C ALA A 86 -12.75 7.59 -4.44
N LEU A 87 -12.37 7.17 -3.22
CA LEU A 87 -13.31 6.93 -2.13
C LEU A 87 -13.92 8.24 -1.61
N MET A 88 -13.09 9.29 -1.46
CA MET A 88 -13.53 10.59 -0.96
C MET A 88 -14.44 11.34 -1.93
N ALA A 89 -14.45 10.98 -3.21
CA ALA A 89 -15.39 11.54 -4.18
C ALA A 89 -16.85 11.18 -3.85
N ASP A 90 -17.11 9.96 -3.35
CA ASP A 90 -18.43 9.53 -2.87
C ASP A 90 -18.30 8.33 -1.93
N LEU A 91 -18.32 8.58 -0.62
CA LEU A 91 -18.18 7.55 0.43
C LEU A 91 -19.34 6.53 0.44
N GLU A 92 -20.54 6.94 0.03
CA GLU A 92 -21.72 6.06 0.04
C GLU A 92 -21.76 5.12 -1.17
N GLN A 93 -21.11 5.49 -2.28
CA GLN A 93 -21.02 4.70 -3.51
C GLN A 93 -19.64 4.04 -3.69
N GLY A 94 -18.68 4.38 -2.83
CA GLY A 94 -17.36 3.76 -2.81
C GLY A 94 -17.42 2.27 -2.47
N ALA A 95 -16.29 1.56 -2.65
CA ALA A 95 -16.21 0.15 -2.32
C ALA A 95 -16.48 -0.12 -0.83
N ASP A 96 -17.06 -1.29 -0.53
CA ASP A 96 -17.27 -1.77 0.84
C ASP A 96 -15.95 -2.18 1.51
N VAL A 97 -15.05 -2.76 0.72
CA VAL A 97 -13.71 -3.21 1.12
C VAL A 97 -12.70 -2.71 0.10
N PHE A 98 -11.61 -2.10 0.54
CA PHE A 98 -10.65 -1.49 -0.37
C PHE A 98 -9.21 -1.59 0.12
N ALA A 99 -8.30 -1.88 -0.83
CA ALA A 99 -6.87 -1.86 -0.60
C ALA A 99 -6.30 -0.45 -0.84
N PHE A 100 -5.36 -0.02 0.00
CA PHE A 100 -4.73 1.29 -0.07
C PHE A 100 -3.33 1.30 0.55
N ALA A 101 -2.50 2.28 0.19
CA ALA A 101 -1.20 2.49 0.78
C ALA A 101 -1.33 3.20 2.15
N ASP A 102 -0.48 2.83 3.11
CA ASP A 102 -0.60 3.23 4.51
C ASP A 102 -0.43 4.73 4.79
N ASP A 103 0.15 5.48 3.86
CA ASP A 103 0.24 6.95 3.93
C ASP A 103 -1.13 7.64 3.88
N GLN A 104 -2.16 6.99 3.31
CA GLN A 104 -3.51 7.50 3.23
C GLN A 104 -4.33 7.30 4.51
N LEU A 105 -3.85 6.46 5.45
CA LEU A 105 -4.60 6.04 6.62
C LEU A 105 -5.13 7.21 7.46
N ASN A 106 -4.25 8.17 7.79
CA ASN A 106 -4.61 9.29 8.65
C ASN A 106 -5.72 10.16 8.03
N ALA A 107 -5.63 10.43 6.73
CA ALA A 107 -6.64 11.21 6.01
C ALA A 107 -7.98 10.48 5.94
N LEU A 108 -7.97 9.17 5.65
CA LEU A 108 -9.17 8.33 5.62
C LEU A 108 -9.85 8.24 6.99
N VAL A 109 -9.08 8.13 8.08
CA VAL A 109 -9.60 8.12 9.45
C VAL A 109 -10.17 9.49 9.82
N ALA A 110 -9.46 10.59 9.50
CA ALA A 110 -9.94 11.95 9.76
C ALA A 110 -11.24 12.27 9.03
N ALA A 111 -11.43 11.70 7.84
CA ALA A 111 -12.67 11.82 7.06
C ALA A 111 -13.80 10.91 7.57
N GLY A 112 -13.55 10.01 8.53
CA GLY A 112 -14.52 9.02 8.99
C GLY A 112 -14.88 7.97 7.94
N ALA A 113 -13.96 7.72 6.99
CA ALA A 113 -14.18 6.79 5.88
C ALA A 113 -13.94 5.32 6.25
N LEU A 114 -13.17 5.07 7.32
CA LEU A 114 -12.81 3.72 7.76
C LEU A 114 -13.60 3.28 9.00
N GLU A 115 -14.12 2.06 8.94
CA GLU A 115 -14.67 1.37 10.09
C GLU A 115 -13.54 0.82 10.97
N PRO A 116 -13.50 1.08 12.29
CA PRO A 116 -12.53 0.47 13.19
C PRO A 116 -12.62 -1.05 13.18
N VAL A 117 -11.48 -1.75 13.25
CA VAL A 117 -11.45 -3.22 13.31
C VAL A 117 -12.02 -3.71 14.63
N GLU A 118 -13.07 -4.53 14.57
CA GLU A 118 -13.63 -5.20 15.75
C GLU A 118 -12.66 -6.33 16.21
N ASN A 119 -12.45 -6.49 17.52
CA ASN A 119 -11.61 -7.54 18.12
C ASN A 119 -10.19 -7.63 17.52
N PRO A 120 -9.40 -6.55 17.51
CA PRO A 120 -8.15 -6.44 16.78
C PRO A 120 -7.00 -7.32 17.33
N GLU A 121 -7.13 -7.90 18.53
CA GLU A 121 -6.03 -8.54 19.25
C GLU A 121 -5.45 -9.75 18.50
N SER A 122 -6.26 -10.55 17.82
CA SER A 122 -5.79 -11.70 17.03
C SER A 122 -4.94 -11.21 15.85
N PHE A 123 -5.33 -10.11 15.21
CA PHE A 123 -4.58 -9.50 14.10
C PHE A 123 -3.29 -8.84 14.58
N LYS A 124 -3.33 -8.11 15.69
CA LYS A 124 -2.13 -7.52 16.30
C LYS A 124 -1.09 -8.58 16.65
N GLN A 125 -1.51 -9.74 17.14
CA GLN A 125 -0.61 -10.83 17.48
C GLN A 125 -0.06 -11.59 16.27
N SER A 126 -0.85 -11.76 15.22
CA SER A 126 -0.49 -12.56 14.04
C SER A 126 0.30 -11.78 12.98
N ASN A 127 0.35 -10.46 13.05
CA ASN A 127 1.07 -9.62 12.09
C ASN A 127 2.35 -9.00 12.68
N LEU A 128 3.22 -8.50 11.82
CA LEU A 128 4.43 -7.77 12.19
C LEU A 128 4.04 -6.49 12.95
N PRO A 129 4.74 -6.13 14.05
CA PRO A 129 4.38 -4.97 14.88
C PRO A 129 4.34 -3.66 14.09
N GLU A 130 5.30 -3.48 13.18
CA GLU A 130 5.43 -2.29 12.35
C GLU A 130 4.25 -2.16 11.38
N ALA A 131 3.79 -3.28 10.80
CA ALA A 131 2.61 -3.31 9.93
C ALA A 131 1.32 -3.00 10.70
N VAL A 132 1.21 -3.49 11.94
CA VAL A 132 0.10 -3.15 12.85
C VAL A 132 0.13 -1.67 13.22
N LEU A 133 1.31 -1.12 13.49
CA LEU A 133 1.47 0.31 13.79
C LEU A 133 1.06 1.16 12.57
N ALA A 134 1.48 0.77 11.37
CA ALA A 134 1.13 1.44 10.12
C ALA A 134 -0.38 1.43 9.82
N ALA A 135 -1.11 0.42 10.33
CA ALA A 135 -2.57 0.28 10.18
C ALA A 135 -3.39 0.90 11.33
N SER A 136 -2.72 1.58 12.28
CA SER A 136 -3.35 2.12 13.49
C SER A 136 -3.23 3.64 13.59
N VAL A 137 -4.28 4.27 14.14
CA VAL A 137 -4.28 5.69 14.53
C VAL A 137 -4.70 5.79 16.00
N ASN A 138 -3.89 6.44 16.84
CA ASN A 138 -4.14 6.55 18.28
C ASN A 138 -4.47 5.20 18.94
N ASP A 139 -3.63 4.17 18.70
CA ASP A 139 -3.77 2.80 19.20
C ASP A 139 -5.00 2.02 18.70
N THR A 140 -5.85 2.62 17.89
CA THR A 140 -7.00 1.97 17.26
C THR A 140 -6.61 1.45 15.88
N LEU A 141 -6.83 0.15 15.64
CA LEU A 141 -6.63 -0.49 14.34
C LEU A 141 -7.80 -0.14 13.42
N TYR A 142 -7.53 0.50 12.28
CA TYR A 142 -8.54 0.91 11.30
C TYR A 142 -8.49 0.12 9.99
N ALA A 143 -7.41 -0.61 9.77
CA ALA A 143 -7.25 -1.46 8.60
C ALA A 143 -6.46 -2.72 8.97
N LEU A 144 -6.49 -3.72 8.10
CA LEU A 144 -5.70 -4.94 8.25
C LEU A 144 -4.50 -4.88 7.32
N PRO A 145 -3.28 -5.18 7.81
CA PRO A 145 -2.12 -5.25 6.94
C PRO A 145 -2.25 -6.37 5.91
N LEU A 146 -2.05 -6.07 4.63
CA LEU A 146 -1.99 -7.03 3.53
C LEU A 146 -0.57 -7.48 3.26
N THR A 147 0.34 -6.50 3.15
CA THR A 147 1.76 -6.74 2.87
C THR A 147 2.63 -5.92 3.80
N ALA A 148 3.90 -6.30 3.92
CA ALA A 148 4.92 -5.58 4.68
C ALA A 148 6.13 -5.23 3.80
N ASP A 149 5.93 -5.13 2.51
CA ASP A 149 6.96 -5.00 1.50
C ASP A 149 6.68 -3.90 0.47
N ASN A 150 5.80 -2.96 0.79
CA ASN A 150 5.52 -1.84 -0.11
C ASN A 150 6.76 -0.95 -0.24
N GLY A 151 7.69 -1.39 -1.08
CA GLY A 151 8.98 -0.78 -1.33
C GLY A 151 9.51 -1.12 -2.71
N TYR A 152 10.66 -0.57 -3.04
CA TYR A 152 11.33 -0.76 -4.31
C TYR A 152 12.83 -1.02 -4.11
N PHE A 153 13.40 -1.67 -5.10
CA PHE A 153 14.80 -2.09 -5.10
C PHE A 153 15.32 -2.15 -6.54
N LEU A 154 16.57 -2.56 -6.71
CA LEU A 154 17.19 -2.72 -8.02
C LEU A 154 16.95 -4.11 -8.58
N TYR A 155 16.31 -4.21 -9.74
CA TYR A 155 16.32 -5.36 -10.64
C TYR A 155 17.49 -5.27 -11.60
N TYR A 156 18.22 -6.36 -11.81
CA TYR A 156 19.29 -6.40 -12.81
C TYR A 156 19.43 -7.77 -13.45
N ASN A 157 19.81 -7.77 -14.72
CA ASN A 157 20.07 -9.00 -15.47
C ASN A 157 21.55 -9.39 -15.34
N LYS A 158 21.83 -10.51 -14.65
CA LYS A 158 23.16 -11.05 -14.38
C LYS A 158 23.98 -11.36 -15.61
N GLN A 159 23.36 -11.40 -16.80
CA GLN A 159 24.07 -11.54 -18.06
C GLN A 159 24.95 -10.31 -18.40
N TYR A 160 24.54 -9.14 -17.92
CA TYR A 160 25.17 -7.86 -18.25
C TYR A 160 25.94 -7.24 -17.07
N PHE A 161 25.52 -7.52 -15.83
CA PHE A 161 26.06 -6.88 -14.63
C PHE A 161 26.61 -7.89 -13.64
N SER A 162 27.80 -7.60 -13.12
CA SER A 162 28.35 -8.23 -11.93
C SER A 162 27.85 -7.54 -10.66
N GLU A 163 28.12 -8.13 -9.48
CA GLU A 163 27.79 -7.53 -8.18
C GLU A 163 28.56 -6.21 -7.95
N GLU A 164 29.76 -6.03 -8.52
CA GLU A 164 30.52 -4.80 -8.45
C GLU A 164 29.89 -3.70 -9.32
N ASP A 165 29.39 -4.04 -10.51
CA ASP A 165 28.78 -3.07 -11.42
C ASP A 165 27.48 -2.48 -10.87
N ILE A 166 26.68 -3.26 -10.16
CA ILE A 166 25.38 -2.82 -9.60
C ILE A 166 25.51 -1.91 -8.39
N ALA A 167 26.70 -1.71 -7.85
CA ALA A 167 26.93 -0.81 -6.73
C ALA A 167 26.81 0.67 -7.13
N SER A 168 26.97 1.00 -8.42
CA SER A 168 26.94 2.37 -8.95
C SER A 168 25.95 2.50 -10.10
N PHE A 169 24.99 3.40 -9.98
CA PHE A 169 24.02 3.71 -11.03
C PHE A 169 24.67 4.28 -12.28
N ASP A 170 25.69 5.15 -12.10
CA ASP A 170 26.46 5.71 -13.22
C ASP A 170 27.14 4.60 -14.02
N ARG A 171 27.79 3.64 -13.34
CA ARG A 171 28.42 2.50 -13.97
C ARG A 171 27.42 1.62 -14.73
N MET A 172 26.23 1.43 -14.14
CA MET A 172 25.18 0.65 -14.80
C MET A 172 24.68 1.33 -16.08
N GLN A 173 24.53 2.66 -16.06
CA GLN A 173 24.17 3.42 -17.25
C GLN A 173 25.22 3.29 -18.37
N ASP A 174 26.51 3.37 -18.01
CA ASP A 174 27.61 3.16 -18.95
C ASP A 174 27.53 1.79 -19.63
N ILE A 175 27.43 0.71 -18.85
CA ILE A 175 27.31 -0.67 -19.34
C ILE A 175 26.06 -0.82 -20.23
N ALA A 176 24.92 -0.28 -19.83
CA ALA A 176 23.72 -0.34 -20.64
C ALA A 176 23.90 0.37 -21.99
N ALA A 177 24.55 1.54 -22.00
CA ALA A 177 24.86 2.28 -23.23
C ALA A 177 25.82 1.51 -24.16
N GLU A 178 26.88 0.89 -23.61
CA GLU A 178 27.81 0.04 -24.35
C GLU A 178 27.13 -1.11 -25.09
N HIS A 179 26.05 -1.64 -24.50
CA HIS A 179 25.24 -2.72 -25.06
C HIS A 179 24.03 -2.23 -25.89
N GLY A 180 23.84 -0.91 -26.06
CA GLY A 180 22.64 -0.34 -26.69
C GLY A 180 21.35 -0.65 -25.94
N LYS A 181 21.43 -0.79 -24.61
CA LYS A 181 20.34 -1.12 -23.66
C LYS A 181 20.08 0.04 -22.72
N LYS A 182 19.15 -0.18 -21.77
CA LYS A 182 18.72 0.82 -20.81
C LYS A 182 18.71 0.31 -19.37
N VAL A 183 19.03 1.20 -18.45
CA VAL A 183 18.63 1.14 -17.04
C VAL A 183 17.43 2.07 -16.86
N SER A 184 16.42 1.64 -16.16
CA SER A 184 15.18 2.40 -16.01
C SER A 184 14.88 2.81 -14.57
N MET A 185 14.13 3.91 -14.44
CA MET A 185 13.52 4.38 -13.21
C MET A 185 12.35 5.31 -13.57
N GLU A 186 11.24 5.21 -12.87
CA GLU A 186 10.09 6.06 -13.13
C GLU A 186 10.23 7.41 -12.44
N TRP A 187 10.47 8.48 -13.21
CA TRP A 187 10.57 9.84 -12.69
C TRP A 187 9.26 10.63 -12.73
N SER A 188 8.21 10.09 -13.35
CA SER A 188 6.87 10.66 -13.22
C SER A 188 6.28 10.47 -11.82
N SER A 189 6.88 9.60 -11.01
CA SER A 189 6.46 9.30 -9.63
C SER A 189 7.47 9.81 -8.61
N GLY A 190 7.03 10.73 -7.75
CA GLY A 190 7.82 11.20 -6.60
C GLY A 190 8.26 10.09 -5.65
N TRP A 191 7.58 8.94 -5.66
CA TRP A 191 7.94 7.73 -4.93
C TRP A 191 9.36 7.28 -5.22
N TYR A 192 9.73 7.16 -6.49
CA TYR A 192 11.07 6.77 -6.89
C TYR A 192 12.07 7.93 -6.84
N VAL A 193 11.62 9.16 -7.17
CA VAL A 193 12.48 10.36 -7.18
C VAL A 193 13.06 10.65 -5.79
N TYR A 194 12.35 10.32 -4.72
CA TYR A 194 12.84 10.41 -3.36
C TYR A 194 14.22 9.77 -3.20
N SER A 195 14.53 8.70 -3.94
CA SER A 195 15.81 7.98 -3.83
C SER A 195 17.04 8.85 -4.12
N LEU A 196 16.87 9.89 -4.91
CA LEU A 196 17.96 10.79 -5.28
C LEU A 196 18.20 11.89 -4.22
N PHE A 197 17.20 12.18 -3.39
CA PHE A 197 17.28 13.22 -2.35
C PHE A 197 17.52 12.66 -0.93
N GLY A 198 17.04 11.44 -0.65
CA GLY A 198 16.89 10.94 0.71
C GLY A 198 18.17 10.81 1.55
N SER A 199 19.34 10.56 0.93
CA SER A 199 20.64 10.45 1.64
C SER A 199 21.55 11.66 1.45
N THR A 200 21.04 12.78 0.94
CA THR A 200 21.82 13.98 0.65
C THR A 200 21.91 14.95 1.82
N GLY A 201 21.13 14.74 2.87
CA GLY A 201 20.92 15.69 3.96
C GLY A 201 19.76 16.66 3.70
N LEU A 202 19.19 16.67 2.48
CA LEU A 202 17.96 17.36 2.15
C LEU A 202 16.77 16.54 2.63
N THR A 203 15.79 17.19 3.24
CA THR A 203 14.69 16.49 3.93
C THR A 203 13.33 16.88 3.38
N VAL A 204 12.39 15.96 3.46
CA VAL A 204 10.97 16.16 3.22
C VAL A 204 10.17 15.28 4.17
N GLY A 205 9.00 15.71 4.60
CA GLY A 205 8.13 14.95 5.50
C GLY A 205 6.90 15.76 5.91
N LEU A 206 6.07 15.15 6.75
CA LEU A 206 4.89 15.80 7.31
C LEU A 206 5.25 16.77 8.42
N ASN A 207 4.53 17.88 8.47
CA ASN A 207 4.46 18.76 9.63
C ASN A 207 3.67 18.09 10.78
N ASP A 208 3.68 18.71 11.96
CA ASP A 208 2.98 18.21 13.15
C ASP A 208 1.44 18.11 12.97
N ASP A 209 0.90 18.78 11.95
CA ASP A 209 -0.52 18.69 11.59
C ASP A 209 -0.89 17.34 10.93
N GLY A 210 0.10 16.56 10.48
CA GLY A 210 -0.07 15.28 9.82
C GLY A 210 -0.66 15.38 8.40
N ILE A 211 -0.72 16.57 7.80
CA ILE A 211 -1.36 16.84 6.51
C ILE A 211 -0.42 17.59 5.57
N THR A 212 0.16 18.71 6.04
CA THR A 212 1.05 19.54 5.24
C THR A 212 2.50 19.07 5.30
N ASN A 213 3.29 19.43 4.28
CA ASN A 213 4.68 19.01 4.19
C ASN A 213 5.65 20.13 4.61
N TYR A 214 6.80 19.72 5.15
CA TYR A 214 8.03 20.51 5.09
C TYR A 214 8.94 19.93 4.00
N CYS A 215 9.75 20.77 3.35
CA CYS A 215 10.69 20.34 2.32
C CYS A 215 11.88 21.28 2.25
N THR A 216 13.10 20.73 2.19
CA THR A 216 14.35 21.50 2.04
C THR A 216 15.09 21.18 0.75
N TRP A 217 14.44 20.57 -0.23
CA TRP A 217 15.05 20.08 -1.46
C TRP A 217 15.60 21.21 -2.35
N ASN A 218 15.20 22.45 -2.14
CA ASN A 218 15.75 23.63 -2.80
C ASN A 218 16.89 24.32 -2.04
N SER A 219 17.37 23.73 -0.93
CA SER A 219 18.43 24.36 -0.11
C SER A 219 19.69 24.63 -0.92
N THR A 220 20.21 25.84 -0.73
CA THR A 220 21.50 26.31 -1.25
C THR A 220 22.65 26.12 -0.26
N GLU A 221 22.35 25.55 0.91
CA GLU A 221 23.29 25.30 2.00
C GLU A 221 23.49 23.79 2.20
N GLY A 222 24.56 23.41 2.89
CA GLY A 222 24.90 22.04 3.15
C GLY A 222 26.02 21.48 2.24
N GLU A 223 26.42 20.24 2.48
CA GLU A 223 27.47 19.57 1.69
C GLU A 223 26.97 19.21 0.30
N ILE A 224 25.68 18.89 0.15
CA ILE A 224 24.97 18.66 -1.10
C ILE A 224 23.77 19.62 -1.10
N LYS A 225 23.65 20.37 -2.18
CA LYS A 225 22.58 21.35 -2.38
C LYS A 225 21.52 20.76 -3.30
N GLY A 226 20.32 21.33 -3.29
CA GLY A 226 19.28 20.93 -4.24
C GLY A 226 19.73 20.98 -5.69
N THR A 227 20.46 22.02 -6.06
CA THR A 227 21.02 22.17 -7.43
C THR A 227 22.04 21.10 -7.80
N ASP A 228 22.78 20.53 -6.83
CA ASP A 228 23.72 19.44 -7.11
C ASP A 228 22.96 18.15 -7.49
N VAL A 229 21.85 17.87 -6.78
CA VAL A 229 20.97 16.75 -7.10
C VAL A 229 20.32 16.96 -8.47
N ALA A 230 19.76 18.14 -8.74
CA ALA A 230 19.15 18.47 -10.04
C ALA A 230 20.15 18.38 -11.19
N GLN A 231 21.43 18.74 -10.98
CA GLN A 231 22.49 18.56 -11.96
C GLN A 231 22.78 17.08 -12.23
N ALA A 232 22.88 16.24 -11.18
CA ALA A 232 23.04 14.81 -11.32
C ALA A 232 21.87 14.18 -12.08
N MET A 233 20.64 14.59 -11.77
CA MET A 233 19.45 14.15 -12.50
C MET A 233 19.49 14.57 -13.98
N THR A 234 19.90 15.79 -14.28
CA THR A 234 20.06 16.27 -15.67
C THR A 234 21.10 15.42 -16.44
N ALA A 235 22.22 15.06 -15.79
CA ALA A 235 23.23 14.21 -16.39
C ALA A 235 22.69 12.79 -16.64
N MET A 236 21.97 12.18 -15.69
CA MET A 236 21.31 10.88 -15.83
C MET A 236 20.28 10.90 -16.97
N ALA A 237 19.41 11.92 -17.03
CA ALA A 237 18.38 12.05 -18.06
C ALA A 237 18.97 12.12 -19.47
N GLY A 238 20.12 12.80 -19.62
CA GLY A 238 20.86 12.92 -20.89
C GLY A 238 21.68 11.68 -21.25
N HIS A 239 21.81 10.70 -20.34
CA HIS A 239 22.67 9.55 -20.56
C HIS A 239 22.02 8.52 -21.52
N PRO A 240 22.75 8.05 -22.56
CA PRO A 240 22.19 7.12 -23.55
C PRO A 240 21.79 5.75 -22.96
N GLY A 241 22.30 5.37 -21.80
CA GLY A 241 21.94 4.16 -21.07
C GLY A 241 20.74 4.29 -20.14
N PHE A 242 20.11 5.48 -20.01
CA PHE A 242 18.97 5.72 -19.13
C PHE A 242 17.65 5.82 -19.88
N ILE A 243 16.56 5.45 -19.21
CA ILE A 243 15.19 5.73 -19.63
C ILE A 243 14.29 5.90 -18.41
N SER A 244 13.45 6.94 -18.41
CA SER A 244 12.32 7.04 -17.48
C SER A 244 11.09 6.40 -18.12
N THR A 245 10.46 5.47 -17.41
CA THR A 245 9.24 4.79 -17.86
C THR A 245 8.45 4.28 -16.65
N ASP A 246 7.14 4.14 -16.81
CA ASP A 246 6.23 3.56 -15.85
C ASP A 246 6.37 2.02 -15.74
N ASP A 247 5.60 1.40 -14.85
CA ASP A 247 5.60 -0.05 -14.64
C ASP A 247 5.34 -0.85 -15.91
N ALA A 248 4.39 -0.41 -16.73
CA ALA A 248 4.05 -1.11 -17.98
C ALA A 248 5.20 -1.05 -18.98
N GLY A 249 5.79 0.12 -19.18
CA GLY A 249 6.96 0.30 -20.04
C GLY A 249 8.21 -0.40 -19.50
N PHE A 250 8.39 -0.46 -18.17
CA PHE A 250 9.45 -1.26 -17.55
C PHE A 250 9.30 -2.73 -17.89
N LEU A 251 8.14 -3.34 -17.65
CA LEU A 251 7.89 -4.76 -17.93
C LEU A 251 7.98 -5.07 -19.43
N GLU A 252 7.50 -4.19 -20.30
CA GLU A 252 7.67 -4.35 -21.74
C GLU A 252 9.14 -4.32 -22.13
N GLY A 253 9.92 -3.37 -21.61
CA GLY A 253 11.35 -3.24 -21.87
C GLY A 253 12.14 -4.44 -21.36
N VAL A 254 11.80 -5.01 -20.20
CA VAL A 254 12.36 -6.25 -19.66
C VAL A 254 12.08 -7.43 -20.59
N LYS A 255 10.82 -7.61 -21.00
CA LYS A 255 10.40 -8.73 -21.87
C LYS A 255 11.02 -8.68 -23.26
N ASN A 256 11.14 -7.49 -23.85
CA ASN A 256 11.76 -7.33 -25.17
C ASN A 256 13.29 -7.18 -25.13
N GLY A 257 13.88 -7.15 -23.94
CA GLY A 257 15.33 -7.06 -23.72
C GLY A 257 15.93 -5.67 -24.00
N THR A 258 15.14 -4.61 -24.06
CA THR A 258 15.60 -3.22 -24.13
C THR A 258 16.09 -2.73 -22.77
N ILE A 259 15.38 -3.06 -21.71
CA ILE A 259 15.74 -2.76 -20.32
C ILE A 259 16.42 -3.97 -19.71
N ILE A 260 17.64 -3.78 -19.19
CA ILE A 260 18.46 -4.82 -18.58
C ILE A 260 18.70 -4.60 -17.08
N ALA A 261 18.27 -3.46 -16.55
CA ALA A 261 18.17 -3.18 -15.13
C ALA A 261 17.15 -2.06 -14.89
N GLY A 262 16.63 -1.97 -13.67
CA GLY A 262 15.74 -0.87 -13.31
C GLY A 262 15.40 -0.85 -11.83
N ILE A 263 15.11 0.34 -11.35
CA ILE A 263 14.58 0.57 -10.00
C ILE A 263 13.06 0.50 -10.10
N ASN A 264 12.48 -0.49 -9.43
CA ASN A 264 11.04 -0.71 -9.48
C ASN A 264 10.52 -1.43 -8.23
N GLY A 265 9.20 -1.43 -8.04
CA GLY A 265 8.52 -2.01 -6.89
C GLY A 265 8.53 -3.54 -6.88
N VAL A 266 8.40 -4.12 -5.68
CA VAL A 266 8.38 -5.57 -5.46
C VAL A 266 7.29 -6.29 -6.25
N TRP A 267 6.19 -5.62 -6.58
CA TRP A 267 5.05 -6.17 -7.31
C TRP A 267 5.37 -6.66 -8.74
N ASN A 268 6.52 -6.25 -9.28
CA ASN A 268 7.01 -6.70 -10.59
C ASN A 268 7.96 -7.90 -10.51
N ALA A 269 8.30 -8.38 -9.30
CA ALA A 269 9.33 -9.40 -9.10
C ALA A 269 9.07 -10.70 -9.88
N VAL A 270 7.84 -11.22 -9.81
CA VAL A 270 7.45 -12.45 -10.51
C VAL A 270 7.61 -12.29 -12.02
N ALA A 271 7.11 -11.20 -12.59
CA ALA A 271 7.15 -10.97 -14.04
C ALA A 271 8.58 -10.77 -14.57
N VAL A 272 9.45 -10.11 -13.78
CA VAL A 272 10.85 -9.92 -14.13
C VAL A 272 11.63 -11.23 -14.01
N GLU A 273 11.37 -12.03 -12.96
CA GLU A 273 11.99 -13.34 -12.79
C GLU A 273 11.60 -14.31 -13.92
N GLU A 274 10.33 -14.31 -14.32
CA GLU A 274 9.87 -15.08 -15.48
C GLU A 274 10.57 -14.67 -16.79
N ALA A 275 10.79 -13.36 -16.99
CA ALA A 275 11.42 -12.86 -18.19
C ALA A 275 12.93 -13.14 -18.26
N TRP A 276 13.64 -13.05 -17.14
CA TRP A 276 15.11 -13.22 -17.10
C TRP A 276 15.56 -14.60 -16.65
N GLY A 277 14.69 -15.41 -16.04
CA GLY A 277 14.98 -16.76 -15.57
C GLY A 277 16.20 -16.79 -14.65
N SER A 278 17.19 -17.64 -14.95
CA SER A 278 18.43 -17.76 -14.15
C SER A 278 19.30 -16.49 -14.10
N ASN A 279 19.04 -15.53 -14.99
CA ASN A 279 19.74 -14.25 -14.99
C ASN A 279 19.05 -13.19 -14.12
N PHE A 280 17.94 -13.51 -13.48
CA PHE A 280 17.28 -12.61 -12.54
C PHE A 280 18.19 -12.28 -11.36
N GLY A 281 18.36 -10.98 -11.11
CA GLY A 281 19.06 -10.43 -9.97
C GLY A 281 18.22 -9.35 -9.31
N ALA A 282 18.29 -9.30 -7.97
CA ALA A 282 17.68 -8.28 -7.14
C ALA A 282 18.70 -7.84 -6.09
N ALA A 283 18.80 -6.56 -5.82
CA ALA A 283 19.72 -5.96 -4.85
C ALA A 283 19.14 -4.67 -4.27
N LYS A 284 19.70 -4.21 -3.16
CA LYS A 284 19.41 -2.84 -2.69
C LYS A 284 19.73 -1.80 -3.77
N LEU A 285 19.20 -0.60 -3.64
CA LEU A 285 19.49 0.49 -4.56
C LEU A 285 20.99 0.80 -4.63
N PRO A 286 21.52 1.17 -5.81
CA PRO A 286 22.91 1.59 -5.98
C PRO A 286 23.19 2.95 -5.33
N SER A 287 24.47 3.33 -5.30
CA SER A 287 24.86 4.73 -5.16
C SER A 287 24.86 5.43 -6.51
N TYR A 288 24.88 6.77 -6.49
CA TYR A 288 25.08 7.62 -7.66
C TYR A 288 26.02 8.77 -7.32
N THR A 289 26.65 9.35 -8.33
CA THR A 289 27.56 10.49 -8.15
C THR A 289 26.79 11.81 -8.04
N CYS A 290 26.91 12.50 -6.92
CA CYS A 290 26.36 13.83 -6.68
C CYS A 290 27.38 14.74 -6.00
N ALA A 291 27.62 15.95 -6.52
CA ALA A 291 28.63 16.89 -6.02
C ALA A 291 30.04 16.26 -5.87
N GLY A 292 30.42 15.33 -6.77
CA GLY A 292 31.69 14.62 -6.74
C GLY A 292 31.83 13.59 -5.62
N ARG A 293 30.73 13.11 -5.06
CA ARG A 293 30.63 12.10 -3.99
C ARG A 293 29.71 10.96 -4.40
N GLU A 294 29.97 9.79 -3.90
CA GLU A 294 29.04 8.65 -3.94
C GLU A 294 27.91 8.87 -2.90
N VAL A 295 26.66 8.87 -3.36
CA VAL A 295 25.47 9.01 -2.54
C VAL A 295 24.64 7.76 -2.64
N GLN A 296 24.45 7.02 -1.55
CA GLN A 296 23.58 5.86 -1.51
C GLN A 296 22.13 6.29 -1.74
N MET A 297 21.46 5.69 -2.72
CA MET A 297 20.03 5.92 -2.93
C MET A 297 19.21 5.39 -1.75
N THR A 298 18.25 6.18 -1.31
CA THR A 298 17.34 5.86 -0.20
C THR A 298 15.94 5.62 -0.75
N SER A 299 15.19 4.70 -0.18
CA SER A 299 13.82 4.43 -0.65
C SER A 299 12.77 4.90 0.34
N PHE A 300 11.57 5.19 -0.14
CA PHE A 300 10.40 5.04 0.69
C PHE A 300 10.13 3.57 0.95
N SER A 301 9.53 3.28 2.09
CA SER A 301 8.97 1.99 2.45
C SER A 301 7.58 2.19 3.03
N GLY A 302 6.75 1.17 2.98
CA GLY A 302 5.39 1.25 3.48
C GLY A 302 4.71 -0.10 3.56
N TYR A 303 3.41 -0.04 3.74
CA TYR A 303 2.55 -1.20 3.90
C TYR A 303 1.33 -1.03 2.99
N LYS A 304 0.86 -2.13 2.43
CA LYS A 304 -0.47 -2.16 1.82
C LYS A 304 -1.46 -2.66 2.86
N LEU A 305 -2.54 -1.94 2.96
CA LEU A 305 -3.59 -2.15 3.95
C LEU A 305 -4.90 -2.48 3.24
N ILE A 306 -5.79 -3.18 3.91
CA ILE A 306 -7.17 -3.34 3.48
C ILE A 306 -8.12 -2.79 4.55
N GLY A 307 -8.99 -1.89 4.14
CA GLY A 307 -9.96 -1.23 5.01
C GLY A 307 -11.40 -1.58 4.67
N VAL A 308 -12.28 -1.29 5.61
CA VAL A 308 -13.73 -1.40 5.47
C VAL A 308 -14.33 0.00 5.46
N ASN A 309 -15.15 0.29 4.47
CA ASN A 309 -15.86 1.55 4.36
C ASN A 309 -16.90 1.69 5.49
N ALA A 310 -16.79 2.73 6.29
CA ALA A 310 -17.73 3.03 7.37
C ALA A 310 -19.17 3.27 6.88
N TYR A 311 -19.36 3.55 5.59
CA TYR A 311 -20.65 3.75 4.93
C TYR A 311 -21.20 2.48 4.28
N SER A 312 -20.49 1.34 4.35
CA SER A 312 -20.98 0.05 3.84
C SER A 312 -22.33 -0.32 4.46
N LYS A 313 -23.27 -0.76 3.64
CA LYS A 313 -24.58 -1.26 4.10
C LYS A 313 -24.48 -2.65 4.75
N HIS A 314 -23.41 -3.38 4.47
CA HIS A 314 -23.15 -4.74 4.95
C HIS A 314 -21.86 -4.82 5.77
N ARG A 315 -21.59 -3.83 6.66
CA ARG A 315 -20.31 -3.69 7.41
C ARG A 315 -19.79 -4.97 8.02
N LYS A 316 -20.65 -5.79 8.63
CA LYS A 316 -20.23 -7.07 9.23
C LYS A 316 -19.69 -8.05 8.20
N TRP A 317 -20.28 -8.13 7.01
CA TRP A 317 -19.79 -8.97 5.94
C TRP A 317 -18.57 -8.38 5.25
N ALA A 318 -18.51 -7.06 5.10
CA ALA A 318 -17.33 -6.35 4.63
C ALA A 318 -16.13 -6.58 5.54
N ALA A 319 -16.32 -6.49 6.87
CA ALA A 319 -15.27 -6.80 7.85
C ALA A 319 -14.79 -8.24 7.74
N ARG A 320 -15.69 -9.23 7.67
CA ARG A 320 -15.32 -10.65 7.48
C ARG A 320 -14.57 -10.89 6.16
N LEU A 321 -14.95 -10.18 5.09
CA LEU A 321 -14.28 -10.28 3.81
C LEU A 321 -12.86 -9.67 3.89
N ALA A 322 -12.71 -8.50 4.51
CA ALA A 322 -11.39 -7.90 4.74
C ALA A 322 -10.48 -8.82 5.57
N GLU A 323 -11.01 -9.41 6.66
CA GLU A 323 -10.31 -10.40 7.49
C GLU A 323 -9.91 -11.66 6.68
N TRP A 324 -10.80 -12.13 5.81
CA TRP A 324 -10.53 -13.25 4.93
C TRP A 324 -9.40 -12.93 3.93
N ILE A 325 -9.46 -11.76 3.29
CA ILE A 325 -8.44 -11.32 2.34
C ILE A 325 -7.07 -11.20 3.03
N ALA A 326 -7.02 -10.67 4.26
CA ALA A 326 -5.80 -10.42 5.01
C ALA A 326 -5.29 -11.62 5.84
N ASN A 327 -5.95 -12.78 5.81
CA ASN A 327 -5.54 -13.94 6.63
C ASN A 327 -4.23 -14.58 6.14
N GLU A 328 -3.60 -15.40 6.99
CA GLU A 328 -2.34 -16.09 6.70
C GLU A 328 -2.35 -16.84 5.36
N LYS A 329 -3.41 -17.62 5.11
CA LYS A 329 -3.53 -18.44 3.90
C LYS A 329 -3.51 -17.56 2.63
N ASN A 330 -4.27 -16.48 2.66
CA ASN A 330 -4.42 -15.60 1.50
C ASN A 330 -3.22 -14.65 1.32
N GLN A 331 -2.50 -14.31 2.40
CA GLN A 331 -1.20 -13.64 2.27
C GLN A 331 -0.12 -14.57 1.68
N LYS A 332 -0.12 -15.86 2.00
CA LYS A 332 0.74 -16.86 1.32
C LYS A 332 0.39 -16.98 -0.15
N LEU A 333 -0.89 -17.02 -0.49
CA LEU A 333 -1.34 -17.04 -1.89
C LEU A 333 -0.92 -15.78 -2.63
N ARG A 334 -1.03 -14.60 -2.00
CA ARG A 334 -0.54 -13.32 -2.53
C ARG A 334 0.95 -13.37 -2.83
N PHE A 335 1.75 -13.90 -1.92
CA PHE A 335 3.18 -14.07 -2.15
C PHE A 335 3.45 -14.99 -3.35
N GLN A 336 2.77 -16.13 -3.44
CA GLN A 336 2.95 -17.10 -4.55
C GLN A 336 2.58 -16.52 -5.92
N MET A 337 1.51 -15.73 -6.00
CA MET A 337 1.02 -15.18 -7.27
C MET A 337 1.65 -13.84 -7.62
N ARG A 338 2.03 -13.04 -6.62
CA ARG A 338 2.45 -11.64 -6.80
C ARG A 338 3.87 -11.35 -6.29
N GLY A 339 4.51 -12.27 -5.57
CA GLY A 339 5.82 -12.06 -4.95
C GLY A 339 5.82 -11.04 -3.80
N GLN A 340 4.64 -10.59 -3.36
CA GLN A 340 4.50 -9.55 -2.34
C GLN A 340 4.69 -10.12 -0.93
N GLY A 341 5.60 -9.51 -0.14
CA GLY A 341 5.99 -9.98 1.20
C GLY A 341 4.86 -9.86 2.22
N PRO A 342 4.55 -10.96 2.93
CA PRO A 342 3.45 -10.98 3.88
C PRO A 342 3.72 -10.13 5.13
N SER A 343 2.67 -9.50 5.65
CA SER A 343 2.67 -8.90 6.99
C SER A 343 2.39 -9.91 8.11
N ASN A 344 1.73 -11.04 7.79
CA ASN A 344 1.48 -12.11 8.74
C ASN A 344 2.79 -12.83 9.09
N ARG A 345 3.10 -12.97 10.40
CA ARG A 345 4.37 -13.53 10.92
C ARG A 345 4.64 -14.94 10.42
N ASN A 346 3.62 -15.82 10.42
CA ASN A 346 3.77 -17.19 9.99
C ASN A 346 4.00 -17.28 8.46
N ALA A 347 3.31 -16.45 7.70
CA ALA A 347 3.51 -16.37 6.26
C ALA A 347 4.91 -15.80 5.93
N ALA A 348 5.30 -14.71 6.60
CA ALA A 348 6.62 -14.06 6.40
C ALA A 348 7.79 -15.00 6.77
N SER A 349 7.63 -15.87 7.76
CA SER A 349 8.67 -16.83 8.16
C SER A 349 8.68 -18.14 7.36
N SER A 350 7.84 -18.28 6.33
CA SER A 350 7.88 -19.47 5.47
C SER A 350 9.19 -19.54 4.67
N GLU A 351 9.67 -20.75 4.39
CA GLU A 351 10.90 -20.98 3.63
C GLU A 351 10.84 -20.32 2.24
N GLU A 352 9.70 -20.34 1.61
CA GLU A 352 9.45 -19.75 0.29
C GLU A 352 9.69 -18.22 0.30
N VAL A 353 9.17 -17.51 1.30
CA VAL A 353 9.37 -16.07 1.47
C VAL A 353 10.83 -15.75 1.82
N GLN A 354 11.42 -16.51 2.76
CA GLN A 354 12.79 -16.27 3.22
C GLN A 354 13.86 -16.53 2.15
N ASN A 355 13.56 -17.33 1.13
CA ASN A 355 14.46 -17.60 0.02
C ASN A 355 14.21 -16.71 -1.21
N SER A 356 13.28 -15.76 -1.14
CA SER A 356 13.01 -14.84 -2.25
C SER A 356 14.13 -13.82 -2.43
N PRO A 357 14.77 -13.72 -3.60
CA PRO A 357 15.78 -12.68 -3.86
C PRO A 357 15.21 -11.26 -3.76
N ALA A 358 13.96 -11.05 -4.16
CA ALA A 358 13.27 -9.77 -4.06
C ALA A 358 13.09 -9.32 -2.61
N ILE A 359 12.67 -10.25 -1.73
CA ILE A 359 12.51 -9.96 -0.30
C ILE A 359 13.89 -9.72 0.36
N ALA A 360 14.92 -10.48 -0.03
CA ALA A 360 16.29 -10.24 0.45
C ALA A 360 16.78 -8.83 0.08
N ALA A 361 16.54 -8.40 -1.17
CA ALA A 361 16.90 -7.06 -1.64
C ALA A 361 16.16 -5.95 -0.86
N LEU A 362 14.87 -6.13 -0.55
CA LEU A 362 14.11 -5.19 0.29
C LEU A 362 14.64 -5.12 1.72
N LEU A 363 15.03 -6.26 2.30
CA LEU A 363 15.62 -6.29 3.64
C LEU A 363 16.97 -5.57 3.68
N GLU A 364 17.81 -5.72 2.65
CA GLU A 364 19.05 -4.96 2.52
C GLU A 364 18.79 -3.46 2.30
N GLN A 365 17.75 -3.12 1.54
CA GLN A 365 17.34 -1.73 1.30
C GLN A 365 16.75 -1.07 2.57
N ALA A 366 16.21 -1.83 3.50
CA ALA A 366 15.59 -1.31 4.73
C ALA A 366 16.52 -0.43 5.56
N GLU A 367 17.84 -0.68 5.54
CA GLU A 367 18.84 0.18 6.18
C GLU A 367 18.92 1.59 5.58
N TYR A 368 18.46 1.74 4.33
CA TYR A 368 18.45 2.97 3.53
C TYR A 368 17.03 3.37 3.16
N SER A 369 16.05 3.07 4.00
CA SER A 369 14.66 3.43 3.73
C SER A 369 14.08 4.27 4.86
N CYS A 370 13.04 5.02 4.53
CA CYS A 370 12.18 5.66 5.52
C CYS A 370 10.72 5.35 5.22
N LEU A 371 9.92 5.32 6.28
CA LEU A 371 8.49 5.14 6.13
C LEU A 371 7.90 6.34 5.38
N GLN A 372 7.08 6.07 4.36
CA GLN A 372 6.38 7.11 3.62
C GLN A 372 5.39 7.85 4.53
N ARG A 373 5.78 9.04 4.93
CA ARG A 373 4.94 9.98 5.70
C ARG A 373 5.02 11.33 5.01
N ILE A 374 4.20 11.46 3.97
CA ILE A 374 4.18 12.60 3.04
C ILE A 374 2.72 12.98 2.80
N GLY A 375 2.41 14.26 2.84
CA GLY A 375 1.10 14.80 2.48
C GLY A 375 0.88 14.86 0.96
N GLY A 376 -0.39 14.91 0.54
CA GLY A 376 -0.81 14.81 -0.86
C GLY A 376 -0.16 15.82 -1.81
N ASN A 377 0.22 17.00 -1.32
CA ASN A 377 0.85 18.04 -2.16
C ASN A 377 2.29 17.72 -2.60
N PHE A 378 2.86 16.60 -2.19
CA PHE A 378 4.21 16.19 -2.61
C PHE A 378 4.28 15.73 -4.08
N TRP A 379 3.28 15.02 -4.55
CA TRP A 379 3.36 14.20 -5.77
C TRP A 379 3.43 15.01 -7.06
N GLU A 380 2.48 15.91 -7.26
CA GLU A 380 2.36 16.71 -8.49
C GLU A 380 3.57 17.64 -8.73
N PRO A 381 4.04 18.45 -7.74
CA PRO A 381 5.21 19.30 -7.93
C PRO A 381 6.48 18.55 -8.30
N VAL A 382 6.70 17.36 -7.70
CA VAL A 382 7.85 16.50 -8.03
C VAL A 382 7.74 15.99 -9.47
N SER A 383 6.55 15.54 -9.88
CA SER A 383 6.31 15.05 -11.24
C SER A 383 6.56 16.16 -12.28
N VAL A 384 6.09 17.38 -12.03
CA VAL A 384 6.33 18.52 -12.92
C VAL A 384 7.81 18.87 -13.00
N PHE A 385 8.52 18.92 -11.88
CA PHE A 385 9.96 19.15 -11.85
C PHE A 385 10.73 18.13 -12.67
N THR A 386 10.45 16.86 -12.49
CA THR A 386 11.16 15.79 -13.22
C THR A 386 10.83 15.74 -14.70
N ALA A 387 9.59 16.08 -15.09
CA ALA A 387 9.22 16.24 -16.49
C ALA A 387 10.07 17.33 -17.17
N ASN A 388 10.25 18.47 -16.51
CA ASN A 388 11.12 19.55 -17.02
C ASN A 388 12.59 19.08 -17.21
N ILE A 389 13.11 18.30 -16.27
CA ILE A 389 14.47 17.73 -16.41
C ILE A 389 14.55 16.76 -17.60
N LEU A 390 13.59 15.86 -17.76
CA LEU A 390 13.55 14.87 -18.84
C LEU A 390 13.39 15.50 -20.22
N GLU A 391 12.62 16.60 -20.32
CA GLU A 391 12.43 17.36 -21.55
C GLU A 391 13.60 18.31 -21.87
N GLY A 392 14.64 18.36 -21.02
CA GLY A 392 15.82 19.20 -21.24
C GLY A 392 15.58 20.67 -20.92
N ASN A 393 14.69 20.97 -19.97
CA ASN A 393 14.40 22.32 -19.48
C ASN A 393 13.93 23.29 -20.60
N PRO A 394 12.78 23.03 -21.22
CA PRO A 394 12.32 23.78 -22.39
C PRO A 394 12.06 25.27 -22.12
N ALA A 395 11.75 25.63 -20.85
CA ALA A 395 11.54 27.03 -20.45
C ALA A 395 12.86 27.79 -20.24
N GLY A 396 14.00 27.10 -20.11
CA GLY A 396 15.31 27.70 -19.83
C GLY A 396 15.44 28.32 -18.44
N GLU A 397 14.63 27.88 -17.48
CA GLU A 397 14.69 28.30 -16.07
C GLU A 397 15.97 27.75 -15.41
N SER A 398 16.51 28.47 -14.44
CA SER A 398 17.62 27.91 -13.66
C SER A 398 17.15 26.71 -12.82
N LEU A 399 18.03 25.78 -12.55
CA LEU A 399 17.69 24.62 -11.69
C LEU A 399 17.21 25.06 -10.29
N GLN A 400 17.71 26.19 -9.78
CA GLN A 400 17.25 26.74 -8.51
C GLN A 400 15.80 27.22 -8.59
N GLU A 401 15.42 27.95 -9.66
CA GLU A 401 14.03 28.40 -9.84
C GLU A 401 13.07 27.22 -9.97
N GLN A 402 13.43 26.15 -10.70
CA GLN A 402 12.62 24.95 -10.79
C GLN A 402 12.46 24.24 -9.44
N LEU A 403 13.55 24.16 -8.64
CA LEU A 403 13.50 23.61 -7.29
C LEU A 403 12.67 24.45 -6.33
N ASP A 404 12.77 25.78 -6.42
CA ASP A 404 11.98 26.70 -5.60
C ASP A 404 10.49 26.54 -5.89
N THR A 405 10.11 26.46 -7.16
CA THR A 405 8.72 26.19 -7.60
C THR A 405 8.21 24.85 -7.10
N MET A 406 9.02 23.80 -7.22
CA MET A 406 8.68 22.46 -6.71
C MET A 406 8.44 22.48 -5.20
N VAL A 407 9.37 23.07 -4.42
CA VAL A 407 9.27 23.13 -2.96
C VAL A 407 8.10 24.00 -2.52
N GLU A 408 7.81 25.11 -3.20
CA GLU A 408 6.62 25.94 -2.94
C GLU A 408 5.33 25.12 -3.12
N GLY A 409 5.24 24.31 -4.17
CA GLY A 409 4.11 23.41 -4.39
C GLY A 409 4.00 22.31 -3.32
N ILE A 410 5.11 21.68 -2.95
CA ILE A 410 5.14 20.62 -1.91
C ILE A 410 4.69 21.17 -0.55
N THR A 411 5.09 22.38 -0.20
CA THR A 411 4.84 23.00 1.11
C THR A 411 3.58 23.87 1.15
N ALA A 412 2.82 23.89 0.06
CA ALA A 412 1.55 24.62 0.01
C ALA A 412 0.57 24.10 1.08
N PRO A 413 -0.24 24.99 1.71
CA PRO A 413 -1.16 24.66 2.79
C PRO A 413 -2.33 23.77 2.32
#